data_dda99a4c856df3b5004238d955457b0b
#
_entry.id   dda99a4c856df3b5004238d955457b0b
#
_cell.length_a   1.000
_cell.length_b   1.000
_cell.length_c   1.000
_cell.angle_alpha   90.00
_cell.angle_beta   90.00
_cell.angle_gamma   90.00
#
_symmetry.space_group_name_H-M   'P 1'
#
loop_
_entity.id
_entity.type
_entity.pdbx_description
1 polymer ?
#
loop_
_entity_poly.entity_id
_entity_poly.type
_entity_poly.pdbx_seq_one_letter_code
_entity_poly.pdbx_strand_id
1 'polypeptide(L)'
;DCPALARIILDYDGRGMQNAVKRGYTYLLYIDRGKNVVRSEDSLHHLQIDDSPIQKKYDIYNEYIGGSIQDISLAGGKKLVGLTSDQQQDPEIRKGLNEEFQRLLLERHRKQMQYIREFPDSFFSLVALSENQIQDNELALLDSLFYSLTSDLQTCNQGKAFAARLTAARNTAIGNIAPDFSQQDTCDRFIRL
;
A
#
# COMPACT_ATOMS: atom_id res chain seq x y z
N ASP A 1 -18.90 -4.99 5.82
CA ASP A 1 -17.94 -4.07 5.16
C ASP A 1 -16.78 -3.81 6.09
N CYS A 2 -15.55 -3.89 5.59
CA CYS A 2 -14.34 -3.57 6.34
C CYS A 2 -14.02 -2.08 6.25
N PRO A 3 -13.10 -1.55 7.09
CA PRO A 3 -12.60 -0.19 6.98
C PRO A 3 -12.07 0.12 5.57
N ALA A 4 -12.04 1.39 5.20
CA ALA A 4 -11.59 1.82 3.88
C ALA A 4 -10.49 2.89 3.99
N LEU A 5 -9.55 2.86 3.04
CA LEU A 5 -8.60 3.95 2.86
C LEU A 5 -9.29 5.07 2.07
N ALA A 6 -9.38 6.25 2.66
CA ALA A 6 -9.93 7.45 2.06
C ALA A 6 -8.82 8.45 1.74
N ARG A 7 -9.03 9.26 0.71
CA ARG A 7 -8.13 10.36 0.36
C ARG A 7 -8.89 11.68 0.43
N ILE A 8 -8.39 12.60 1.26
CA ILE A 8 -8.83 13.99 1.25
C ILE A 8 -7.95 14.74 0.25
N ILE A 9 -8.57 15.54 -0.61
CA ILE A 9 -7.89 16.38 -1.60
C ILE A 9 -8.43 17.79 -1.43
N LEU A 10 -7.54 18.77 -1.23
CA LEU A 10 -7.92 20.18 -1.16
C LEU A 10 -7.48 20.91 -2.44
N ASP A 11 -8.47 21.39 -3.18
CA ASP A 11 -8.26 22.20 -4.39
C ASP A 11 -8.43 23.69 -4.05
N TYR A 12 -7.39 24.29 -3.46
CA TYR A 12 -7.43 25.68 -3.01
C TYR A 12 -7.61 26.71 -4.12
N ASP A 13 -7.13 26.39 -5.32
CA ASP A 13 -7.08 27.34 -6.45
C ASP A 13 -8.10 26.99 -7.54
N GLY A 14 -8.94 25.98 -7.36
CA GLY A 14 -9.91 25.54 -8.35
C GLY A 14 -9.29 25.03 -9.67
N ARG A 15 -8.01 24.62 -9.64
CA ARG A 15 -7.29 24.11 -10.82
C ARG A 15 -7.47 22.61 -11.07
N GLY A 16 -8.32 22.01 -10.29
CA GLY A 16 -8.69 20.62 -10.41
C GLY A 16 -7.85 19.65 -9.58
N MET A 17 -8.46 18.50 -9.31
CA MET A 17 -7.95 17.46 -8.41
C MET A 17 -6.52 16.99 -8.77
N GLN A 18 -6.22 16.86 -10.07
CA GLN A 18 -4.88 16.39 -10.51
C GLN A 18 -3.77 17.37 -10.12
N ASN A 19 -4.07 18.70 -10.17
CA ASN A 19 -3.12 19.72 -9.76
C ASN A 19 -2.91 19.73 -8.25
N ALA A 20 -3.98 19.60 -7.47
CA ALA A 20 -3.93 19.48 -6.02
C ALA A 20 -3.09 18.26 -5.57
N VAL A 21 -3.28 17.10 -6.22
CA VAL A 21 -2.48 15.89 -5.97
C VAL A 21 -1.00 16.13 -6.26
N LYS A 22 -0.65 16.74 -7.41
CA LYS A 22 0.75 17.03 -7.77
C LYS A 22 1.43 17.98 -6.79
N ARG A 23 0.68 18.87 -6.16
CA ARG A 23 1.18 19.81 -5.15
C ARG A 23 1.24 19.24 -3.73
N GLY A 24 0.83 17.99 -3.54
CA GLY A 24 0.81 17.36 -2.22
C GLY A 24 -0.36 17.80 -1.34
N TYR A 25 -1.37 18.47 -1.88
CA TYR A 25 -2.58 18.86 -1.14
C TYR A 25 -3.51 17.68 -0.96
N THR A 26 -2.96 16.59 -0.46
CA THR A 26 -3.69 15.33 -0.24
C THR A 26 -3.32 14.72 1.10
N TYR A 27 -4.28 14.06 1.73
CA TYR A 27 -4.07 13.30 2.94
C TYR A 27 -4.79 11.95 2.84
N LEU A 28 -4.12 10.88 3.24
CA LEU A 28 -4.67 9.52 3.29
C LEU A 28 -5.01 9.17 4.74
N LEU A 29 -6.21 8.65 4.96
CA LEU A 29 -6.66 8.22 6.28
C LEU A 29 -7.52 6.96 6.16
N TYR A 30 -7.53 6.18 7.23
CA TYR A 30 -8.47 5.06 7.33
C TYR A 30 -9.77 5.55 7.95
N ILE A 31 -10.88 5.16 7.34
CA ILE A 31 -12.24 5.42 7.83
C ILE A 31 -12.96 4.11 8.09
N ASP A 32 -13.77 4.08 9.14
CA ASP A 32 -14.65 2.97 9.48
C ASP A 32 -16.09 3.48 9.60
N ARG A 33 -17.03 2.59 9.89
CA ARG A 33 -18.43 2.94 10.09
C ARG A 33 -18.59 3.99 11.18
N GLY A 34 -19.57 4.87 10.99
CA GLY A 34 -19.90 5.91 11.93
C GLY A 34 -19.32 7.28 11.57
N LYS A 35 -19.22 8.15 12.57
CA LYS A 35 -18.75 9.52 12.38
C LYS A 35 -17.23 9.57 12.49
N ASN A 36 -16.58 9.98 11.41
CA ASN A 36 -15.15 10.27 11.40
C ASN A 36 -14.98 11.79 11.39
N VAL A 37 -14.35 12.34 12.41
CA VAL A 37 -14.13 13.79 12.55
C VAL A 37 -12.68 14.09 12.23
N VAL A 38 -12.49 14.93 11.24
CA VAL A 38 -11.18 15.36 10.77
C VAL A 38 -11.08 16.86 11.02
N ARG A 39 -10.01 17.31 11.65
CA ARG A 39 -9.72 18.73 11.94
C ARG A 39 -8.37 19.11 11.40
N SER A 40 -8.25 20.33 10.93
CA SER A 40 -6.98 20.95 10.55
C SER A 40 -7.07 22.44 10.89
N GLU A 41 -5.99 23.01 11.41
CA GLU A 41 -5.90 24.42 11.75
C GLU A 41 -5.39 25.28 10.60
N ASP A 42 -4.46 24.75 9.79
CA ASP A 42 -3.75 25.52 8.78
C ASP A 42 -3.55 24.77 7.45
N SER A 43 -3.30 23.46 7.50
CA SER A 43 -2.98 22.67 6.31
C SER A 43 -3.31 21.18 6.49
N LEU A 44 -3.39 20.43 5.40
CA LEU A 44 -3.55 18.97 5.47
C LEU A 44 -2.37 18.25 6.17
N HIS A 45 -1.22 18.91 6.28
CA HIS A 45 -0.05 18.33 6.98
C HIS A 45 -0.23 18.27 8.49
N HIS A 46 -1.09 19.13 9.05
CA HIS A 46 -1.42 19.17 10.48
C HIS A 46 -2.83 18.65 10.76
N LEU A 47 -3.26 17.69 9.94
CA LEU A 47 -4.57 17.09 10.06
C LEU A 47 -4.62 16.17 11.28
N GLN A 48 -5.62 16.36 12.13
CA GLN A 48 -5.91 15.53 13.28
C GLN A 48 -7.21 14.77 13.05
N ILE A 49 -7.22 13.51 13.43
CA ILE A 49 -8.40 12.66 13.34
C ILE A 49 -8.84 12.34 14.75
N ASP A 50 -9.96 12.97 15.16
CA ASP A 50 -10.49 12.80 16.49
C ASP A 50 -11.23 11.46 16.62
N ASP A 51 -10.96 10.77 17.73
CA ASP A 51 -11.68 9.57 18.19
C ASP A 51 -11.91 8.48 17.12
N SER A 52 -10.96 8.29 16.21
CA SER A 52 -11.00 7.21 15.24
C SER A 52 -10.33 5.94 15.79
N PRO A 53 -11.08 4.91 16.18
CA PRO A 53 -10.48 3.65 16.62
C PRO A 53 -9.63 2.98 15.52
N ILE A 54 -10.02 3.14 14.26
CA ILE A 54 -9.28 2.56 13.14
C ILE A 54 -7.96 3.27 12.92
N GLN A 55 -7.90 4.60 13.12
CA GLN A 55 -6.66 5.35 13.02
C GLN A 55 -5.68 4.95 14.12
N LYS A 56 -6.14 4.80 15.36
CA LYS A 56 -5.31 4.30 16.46
C LYS A 56 -4.72 2.91 16.16
N LYS A 57 -5.51 2.02 15.58
CA LYS A 57 -5.02 0.70 15.12
C LYS A 57 -4.01 0.83 13.98
N TYR A 58 -4.21 1.79 13.06
CA TYR A 58 -3.23 2.08 12.01
C TYR A 58 -1.91 2.56 12.59
N ASP A 59 -1.95 3.47 13.57
CA ASP A 59 -0.74 4.01 14.18
C ASP A 59 0.08 2.90 14.86
N ILE A 60 -0.59 1.99 15.59
CA ILE A 60 0.05 0.81 16.20
C ILE A 60 0.65 -0.10 15.13
N TYR A 61 -0.09 -0.39 14.05
CA TYR A 61 0.41 -1.18 12.93
C TYR A 61 1.61 -0.52 12.26
N ASN A 62 1.53 0.78 11.98
CA ASN A 62 2.57 1.55 11.32
C ASN A 62 3.86 1.58 12.15
N GLU A 63 3.74 1.74 13.47
CA GLU A 63 4.87 1.65 14.40
C GLU A 63 5.49 0.24 14.40
N TYR A 64 4.67 -0.81 14.47
CA TYR A 64 5.13 -2.20 14.46
C TYR A 64 5.95 -2.52 13.21
N ILE A 65 5.50 -2.11 12.03
CA ILE A 65 6.18 -2.40 10.76
C ILE A 65 7.38 -1.49 10.46
N GLY A 66 7.63 -0.46 11.28
CA GLY A 66 8.73 0.48 11.11
C GLY A 66 8.43 1.66 10.19
N GLY A 67 7.16 2.06 10.10
CA GLY A 67 6.70 3.20 9.34
C GLY A 67 6.16 2.88 7.94
N SER A 68 5.45 3.83 7.35
CA SER A 68 4.99 3.72 5.96
C SER A 68 6.15 3.90 4.97
N ILE A 69 5.94 3.49 3.72
CA ILE A 69 6.91 3.75 2.64
C ILE A 69 7.16 5.26 2.50
N GLN A 70 6.13 6.08 2.73
CA GLN A 70 6.27 7.53 2.71
C GLN A 70 7.16 8.04 3.83
N ASP A 71 7.02 7.52 5.05
CA ASP A 71 7.87 7.90 6.19
C ASP A 71 9.33 7.56 5.92
N ILE A 72 9.59 6.35 5.40
CA ILE A 72 10.93 5.89 5.01
C ILE A 72 11.51 6.79 3.90
N SER A 73 10.72 7.12 2.89
CA SER A 73 11.13 8.00 1.78
C SER A 73 11.43 9.41 2.25
N LEU A 74 10.60 9.98 3.13
CA LEU A 74 10.81 11.32 3.70
C LEU A 74 12.08 11.36 4.56
N ALA A 75 12.33 10.33 5.35
CA ALA A 75 13.55 10.22 6.15
C ALA A 75 14.81 10.18 5.26
N GLY A 76 14.78 9.42 4.16
CA GLY A 76 15.83 9.37 3.16
C GLY A 76 16.02 10.72 2.45
N GLY A 77 14.93 11.38 2.07
CA GLY A 77 14.95 12.71 1.47
C GLY A 77 15.57 13.77 2.38
N LYS A 78 15.23 13.76 3.67
CA LYS A 78 15.84 14.66 4.67
C LYS A 78 17.35 14.45 4.79
N LYS A 79 17.83 13.19 4.76
CA LYS A 79 19.27 12.89 4.76
C LYS A 79 19.94 13.47 3.52
N LEU A 80 19.34 13.29 2.33
CA LEU A 80 19.87 13.81 1.07
C LEU A 80 19.96 15.34 1.07
N VAL A 81 18.93 16.03 1.54
CA VAL A 81 18.91 17.51 1.62
C VAL A 81 19.96 18.04 2.61
N GLY A 82 20.32 17.27 3.63
CA GLY A 82 21.38 17.64 4.59
C GLY A 82 22.79 17.53 4.05
N LEU A 83 22.98 16.99 2.83
CA LEU A 83 24.28 16.85 2.18
C LEU A 83 24.62 18.08 1.34
N THR A 84 25.94 18.36 1.16
CA THR A 84 26.42 19.37 0.21
C THR A 84 26.13 18.95 -1.24
N SER A 85 26.14 19.90 -2.18
CA SER A 85 25.89 19.61 -3.60
C SER A 85 26.85 18.56 -4.17
N ASP A 86 28.12 18.59 -3.78
CA ASP A 86 29.12 17.61 -4.23
C ASP A 86 28.82 16.21 -3.65
N GLN A 87 28.45 16.14 -2.37
CA GLN A 87 28.06 14.89 -1.72
C GLN A 87 26.78 14.31 -2.32
N GLN A 88 25.82 15.16 -2.71
CA GLN A 88 24.59 14.70 -3.38
C GLN A 88 24.85 14.09 -4.75
N GLN A 89 25.96 14.45 -5.41
CA GLN A 89 26.36 13.92 -6.71
C GLN A 89 27.31 12.74 -6.60
N ASP A 90 27.88 12.49 -5.42
CA ASP A 90 28.82 11.39 -5.19
C ASP A 90 28.12 10.02 -5.37
N PRO A 91 28.60 9.18 -6.29
CA PRO A 91 27.99 7.88 -6.58
C PRO A 91 28.00 6.92 -5.38
N GLU A 92 29.04 6.94 -4.54
CA GLU A 92 29.15 6.04 -3.40
C GLU A 92 28.17 6.45 -2.29
N ILE A 93 27.99 7.75 -2.05
CA ILE A 93 27.00 8.25 -1.09
C ILE A 93 25.58 7.90 -1.56
N ARG A 94 25.27 8.11 -2.85
CA ARG A 94 23.97 7.75 -3.42
C ARG A 94 23.71 6.25 -3.35
N LYS A 95 24.71 5.44 -3.62
CA LYS A 95 24.63 3.98 -3.49
C LYS A 95 24.34 3.58 -2.05
N GLY A 96 25.07 4.14 -1.07
CA GLY A 96 24.84 3.86 0.35
C GLY A 96 23.43 4.24 0.82
N LEU A 97 22.91 5.41 0.39
CA LEU A 97 21.54 5.82 0.69
C LEU A 97 20.50 4.88 0.07
N ASN A 98 20.73 4.42 -1.16
CA ASN A 98 19.83 3.47 -1.81
C ASN A 98 19.86 2.10 -1.13
N GLU A 99 21.04 1.60 -0.75
CA GLU A 99 21.18 0.34 -0.02
C GLU A 99 20.48 0.41 1.35
N GLU A 100 20.60 1.52 2.06
CA GLU A 100 19.87 1.74 3.31
C GLU A 100 18.36 1.74 3.08
N PHE A 101 17.87 2.43 2.06
CA PHE A 101 16.45 2.45 1.71
C PHE A 101 15.92 1.04 1.39
N GLN A 102 16.64 0.27 0.58
CA GLN A 102 16.26 -1.11 0.26
C GLN A 102 16.25 -2.01 1.50
N ARG A 103 17.23 -1.85 2.39
CA ARG A 103 17.28 -2.59 3.66
C ARG A 103 16.06 -2.29 4.53
N LEU A 104 15.65 -1.01 4.64
CA LEU A 104 14.47 -0.61 5.41
C LEU A 104 13.17 -1.17 4.81
N LEU A 105 13.05 -1.21 3.48
CA LEU A 105 11.91 -1.82 2.80
C LEU A 105 11.83 -3.34 3.06
N LEU A 106 12.96 -4.03 3.00
CA LEU A 106 13.02 -5.48 3.31
C LEU A 106 12.66 -5.76 4.77
N GLU A 107 13.16 -4.94 5.70
CA GLU A 107 12.81 -5.08 7.12
C GLU A 107 11.32 -4.82 7.35
N ARG A 108 10.76 -3.78 6.73
CA ARG A 108 9.32 -3.50 6.77
C ARG A 108 8.51 -4.68 6.25
N HIS A 109 8.87 -5.23 5.10
CA HIS A 109 8.22 -6.41 4.53
C HIS A 109 8.25 -7.60 5.49
N ARG A 110 9.41 -7.92 6.07
CA ARG A 110 9.56 -8.99 7.07
C ARG A 110 8.63 -8.79 8.27
N LYS A 111 8.56 -7.56 8.80
CA LYS A 111 7.67 -7.20 9.91
C LYS A 111 6.20 -7.29 9.53
N GLN A 112 5.83 -6.93 8.28
CA GLN A 112 4.46 -7.15 7.77
C GLN A 112 4.08 -8.63 7.77
N MET A 113 4.95 -9.51 7.27
CA MET A 113 4.72 -10.96 7.27
C MET A 113 4.59 -11.51 8.69
N GLN A 114 5.34 -10.97 9.65
CA GLN A 114 5.23 -11.32 11.06
C GLN A 114 3.91 -10.83 11.64
N TYR A 115 3.53 -9.56 11.38
CA TYR A 115 2.28 -8.97 11.86
C TYR A 115 1.05 -9.78 11.42
N ILE A 116 1.01 -10.21 10.15
CA ILE A 116 -0.10 -11.03 9.62
C ILE A 116 -0.26 -12.33 10.41
N ARG A 117 0.84 -12.98 10.80
CA ARG A 117 0.81 -14.23 11.59
C ARG A 117 0.36 -14.02 13.02
N GLU A 118 0.77 -12.90 13.64
CA GLU A 118 0.46 -12.57 15.02
C GLU A 118 -0.95 -12.02 15.21
N PHE A 119 -1.47 -11.31 14.19
CA PHE A 119 -2.76 -10.61 14.25
C PHE A 119 -3.68 -10.96 13.08
N PRO A 120 -4.10 -12.23 12.94
CA PRO A 120 -4.90 -12.69 11.80
C PRO A 120 -6.33 -12.11 11.76
N ASP A 121 -6.78 -11.49 12.84
CA ASP A 121 -8.06 -10.79 12.98
C ASP A 121 -7.94 -9.28 12.72
N SER A 122 -6.72 -8.77 12.56
CA SER A 122 -6.50 -7.35 12.29
C SER A 122 -6.81 -7.00 10.83
N PHE A 123 -7.60 -5.94 10.61
CA PHE A 123 -7.79 -5.37 9.29
C PHE A 123 -6.46 -5.00 8.62
N PHE A 124 -5.46 -4.57 9.40
CA PHE A 124 -4.14 -4.22 8.87
C PHE A 124 -3.30 -5.40 8.42
N SER A 125 -3.65 -6.62 8.81
CA SER A 125 -3.08 -7.83 8.20
C SER A 125 -3.55 -8.02 6.76
N LEU A 126 -4.81 -7.71 6.46
CA LEU A 126 -5.31 -7.68 5.09
C LEU A 126 -4.71 -6.53 4.28
N VAL A 127 -4.51 -5.36 4.89
CA VAL A 127 -3.79 -4.22 4.28
C VAL A 127 -2.35 -4.62 3.94
N ALA A 128 -1.63 -5.23 4.88
CA ALA A 128 -0.27 -5.69 4.67
C ALA A 128 -0.16 -6.67 3.49
N LEU A 129 -1.08 -7.63 3.37
CA LEU A 129 -1.16 -8.51 2.20
C LEU A 129 -1.40 -7.74 0.90
N SER A 130 -2.32 -6.76 0.94
CA SER A 130 -2.72 -5.99 -0.24
C SER A 130 -1.63 -5.07 -0.78
N GLU A 131 -0.72 -4.60 0.09
CA GLU A 131 0.44 -3.79 -0.28
C GLU A 131 1.54 -4.58 -0.99
N ASN A 132 1.58 -5.90 -0.81
CA ASN A 132 2.59 -6.74 -1.42
C ASN A 132 2.26 -7.04 -2.89
N GLN A 133 3.30 -7.04 -3.72
CA GLN A 133 3.22 -7.56 -5.08
C GLN A 133 3.21 -9.09 -5.02
N ILE A 134 2.31 -9.72 -5.75
CA ILE A 134 2.23 -11.17 -5.82
C ILE A 134 3.25 -11.62 -6.87
N GLN A 135 4.37 -12.17 -6.42
CA GLN A 135 5.37 -12.80 -7.27
C GLN A 135 5.24 -14.33 -7.20
N ASP A 136 5.64 -15.04 -8.24
CA ASP A 136 5.48 -16.50 -8.33
C ASP A 136 6.14 -17.24 -7.14
N ASN A 137 7.30 -16.77 -6.71
CA ASN A 137 8.03 -17.36 -5.57
C ASN A 137 7.38 -17.09 -4.19
N GLU A 138 6.52 -16.10 -4.09
CA GLU A 138 5.82 -15.72 -2.85
C GLU A 138 4.33 -16.12 -2.86
N LEU A 139 3.81 -16.54 -4.01
CA LEU A 139 2.39 -16.85 -4.19
C LEU A 139 1.87 -17.84 -3.14
N ALA A 140 2.57 -18.95 -2.90
CA ALA A 140 2.17 -19.96 -1.93
C ALA A 140 2.17 -19.41 -0.48
N LEU A 141 3.13 -18.54 -0.14
CA LEU A 141 3.21 -17.90 1.16
C LEU A 141 2.04 -16.93 1.36
N LEU A 142 1.82 -16.02 0.40
CA LEU A 142 0.74 -15.03 0.46
C LEU A 142 -0.64 -15.70 0.50
N ASP A 143 -0.80 -16.79 -0.22
CA ASP A 143 -1.98 -17.63 -0.21
C ASP A 143 -2.23 -18.23 1.18
N SER A 144 -1.24 -18.87 1.78
CA SER A 144 -1.33 -19.42 3.12
C SER A 144 -1.66 -18.36 4.17
N LEU A 145 -1.02 -17.18 4.09
CA LEU A 145 -1.26 -16.07 4.99
C LEU A 145 -2.68 -15.50 4.82
N PHE A 146 -3.18 -15.37 3.59
CA PHE A 146 -4.55 -14.91 3.36
C PHE A 146 -5.59 -15.85 3.96
N TYR A 147 -5.43 -17.16 3.77
CA TYR A 147 -6.36 -18.13 4.34
C TYR A 147 -6.20 -18.35 5.86
N SER A 148 -5.15 -17.83 6.47
CA SER A 148 -5.03 -17.76 7.94
C SER A 148 -5.80 -16.60 8.56
N LEU A 149 -6.23 -15.60 7.79
CA LEU A 149 -7.04 -14.50 8.28
C LEU A 149 -8.44 -14.97 8.70
N THR A 150 -9.13 -14.19 9.53
CA THR A 150 -10.52 -14.46 9.89
C THR A 150 -11.44 -14.42 8.67
N SER A 151 -12.53 -15.19 8.71
CA SER A 151 -13.53 -15.27 7.63
C SER A 151 -14.11 -13.91 7.26
N ASP A 152 -14.29 -13.01 8.24
CA ASP A 152 -14.81 -11.67 8.02
C ASP A 152 -13.88 -10.84 7.14
N LEU A 153 -12.56 -10.96 7.35
CA LEU A 153 -11.56 -10.29 6.52
C LEU A 153 -11.46 -10.91 5.12
N GLN A 154 -11.56 -12.23 5.01
CA GLN A 154 -11.53 -12.91 3.71
C GLN A 154 -12.74 -12.57 2.84
N THR A 155 -13.91 -12.39 3.46
CA THR A 155 -15.20 -12.19 2.75
C THR A 155 -15.58 -10.73 2.55
N CYS A 156 -14.89 -9.78 3.18
CA CYS A 156 -15.11 -8.35 2.94
C CYS A 156 -14.66 -7.95 1.53
N ASN A 157 -15.04 -6.75 1.07
CA ASN A 157 -14.76 -6.30 -0.28
C ASN A 157 -13.25 -6.32 -0.62
N GLN A 158 -12.39 -5.89 0.30
CA GLN A 158 -10.93 -5.92 0.09
C GLN A 158 -10.38 -7.34 0.11
N GLY A 159 -10.89 -8.22 0.98
CA GLY A 159 -10.54 -9.63 1.00
C GLY A 159 -10.89 -10.34 -0.31
N LYS A 160 -12.11 -10.13 -0.82
CA LYS A 160 -12.52 -10.64 -2.13
C LYS A 160 -11.65 -10.13 -3.27
N ALA A 161 -11.30 -8.84 -3.25
CA ALA A 161 -10.40 -8.26 -4.25
C ALA A 161 -9.00 -8.89 -4.18
N PHE A 162 -8.47 -9.13 -2.98
CA PHE A 162 -7.18 -9.81 -2.82
C PHE A 162 -7.24 -11.28 -3.26
N ALA A 163 -8.30 -12.02 -2.91
CA ALA A 163 -8.52 -13.39 -3.37
C ALA A 163 -8.58 -13.49 -4.92
N ALA A 164 -9.22 -12.52 -5.57
CA ALA A 164 -9.23 -12.45 -7.03
C ALA A 164 -7.82 -12.23 -7.61
N ARG A 165 -6.98 -11.39 -6.98
CA ARG A 165 -5.57 -11.20 -7.37
C ARG A 165 -4.76 -12.48 -7.21
N LEU A 166 -4.93 -13.22 -6.11
CA LEU A 166 -4.28 -14.52 -5.90
C LEU A 166 -4.70 -15.53 -6.98
N THR A 167 -5.99 -15.58 -7.31
CA THR A 167 -6.50 -16.46 -8.36
C THR A 167 -5.91 -16.10 -9.73
N ALA A 168 -5.86 -14.81 -10.06
CA ALA A 168 -5.25 -14.35 -11.30
C ALA A 168 -3.75 -14.73 -11.37
N ALA A 169 -3.01 -14.51 -10.29
CA ALA A 169 -1.60 -14.87 -10.20
C ALA A 169 -1.37 -16.38 -10.36
N ARG A 170 -2.21 -17.22 -9.75
CA ARG A 170 -2.13 -18.68 -9.93
C ARG A 170 -2.35 -19.07 -11.40
N ASN A 171 -3.34 -18.47 -12.06
CA ASN A 171 -3.68 -18.81 -13.45
C ASN A 171 -2.57 -18.40 -14.44
N THR A 172 -1.76 -17.41 -14.08
CA THR A 172 -0.66 -16.90 -14.92
C THR A 172 0.73 -17.34 -14.45
N ALA A 173 0.83 -18.13 -13.38
CA ALA A 173 2.11 -18.61 -12.85
C ALA A 173 2.85 -19.49 -13.86
N ILE A 174 4.17 -19.44 -13.83
CA ILE A 174 5.05 -20.23 -14.71
C ILE A 174 4.73 -21.71 -14.54
N GLY A 175 4.52 -22.39 -15.67
CA GLY A 175 4.19 -23.83 -15.73
C GLY A 175 2.69 -24.12 -15.85
N ASN A 176 1.83 -23.12 -15.74
CA ASN A 176 0.41 -23.26 -16.02
C ASN A 176 0.09 -23.04 -17.51
N ILE A 177 -0.97 -23.71 -17.96
CA ILE A 177 -1.49 -23.45 -19.31
C ILE A 177 -2.06 -22.03 -19.32
N ALA A 178 -1.62 -21.22 -20.30
CA ALA A 178 -2.13 -19.86 -20.44
C ALA A 178 -3.66 -19.88 -20.58
N PRO A 179 -4.38 -18.98 -19.88
CA PRO A 179 -5.83 -18.87 -20.07
C PRO A 179 -6.15 -18.56 -21.52
N ASP A 180 -7.08 -19.34 -22.11
CA ASP A 180 -7.57 -19.05 -23.45
C ASP A 180 -8.32 -17.71 -23.43
N PHE A 181 -8.10 -16.88 -24.44
CA PHE A 181 -8.85 -15.65 -24.63
C PHE A 181 -9.38 -15.58 -26.06
N SER A 182 -10.51 -14.92 -26.20
CA SER A 182 -11.09 -14.61 -27.51
C SER A 182 -11.33 -13.11 -27.58
N GLN A 183 -10.74 -12.46 -28.57
CA GLN A 183 -10.88 -11.02 -28.81
C GLN A 183 -11.15 -10.77 -30.29
N GLN A 184 -11.99 -9.77 -30.60
CA GLN A 184 -12.19 -9.33 -31.96
C GLN A 184 -10.99 -8.49 -32.44
N ASP A 185 -10.52 -8.77 -33.65
CA ASP A 185 -9.55 -7.91 -34.34
C ASP A 185 -10.23 -6.67 -34.91
N THR A 186 -9.46 -5.81 -35.57
CA THR A 186 -9.97 -4.59 -36.22
C THR A 186 -10.89 -4.87 -37.41
N CYS A 187 -11.07 -6.13 -37.80
CA CYS A 187 -11.96 -6.59 -38.87
C CYS A 187 -13.12 -7.44 -38.35
N ASP A 188 -13.45 -7.31 -37.05
CA ASP A 188 -14.51 -8.06 -36.35
C ASP A 188 -14.35 -9.58 -36.33
N ARG A 189 -13.14 -10.11 -36.58
CA ARG A 189 -12.87 -11.54 -36.51
C ARG A 189 -12.39 -11.91 -35.12
N PHE A 190 -12.94 -13.02 -34.58
CA PHE A 190 -12.48 -13.54 -33.31
C PHE A 190 -11.11 -14.22 -33.48
N ILE A 191 -10.13 -13.70 -32.73
CA ILE A 191 -8.83 -14.32 -32.54
C ILE A 191 -8.84 -15.02 -31.18
N ARG A 192 -8.35 -16.25 -31.12
CA ARG A 192 -8.15 -17.04 -29.89
C ARG A 192 -6.67 -17.33 -29.73
N LEU A 193 -6.25 -17.51 -28.47
CA LEU A 193 -4.90 -17.94 -28.13
C LEU A 193 -4.72 -19.40 -28.52
#